data_6052ac2277f5318769ca86f6c6a0e85a
#
_entry.id   6052ac2277f5318769ca86f6c6a0e85a
#
_cell.length_a   1.000
_cell.length_b   1.000
_cell.length_c   1.000
_cell.angle_alpha   90.00
_cell.angle_beta   90.00
_cell.angle_gamma   90.00
#
_symmetry.space_group_name_H-M   'P 1'
#
loop_
_entity.id
_entity.type
_entity.pdbx_description
1 polymer ?
#
loop_
_entity_poly.entity_id
_entity_poly.type
_entity_poly.pdbx_seq_one_letter_code
_entity_poly.pdbx_strand_id
1 'polypeptide(L)'
;MTNEIKIANALLTEMQDINYGWVDFTGKTHLGDFDSFSDDYRLQSPASLQKSKAGVCWDQVEFERDYFKEHNISIKTYFLVYYNGKDCPTHTFLVFKSNGEFYWFEHSWERFRGLHQYQNIDELLSDVVHKFIKSEIKDGDFNSTNLNVHEYTQPNYGLSVQEFYAFCDNGTYIDISY
;
A
#
# COMPACT_ATOMS: atom_id res chain seq x y z
N MET A 1 18.46 9.79 15.50
CA MET A 1 17.41 9.73 14.46
C MET A 1 18.09 10.03 13.13
N THR A 2 18.08 9.08 12.21
CA THR A 2 18.69 9.21 10.87
C THR A 2 17.91 10.19 9.99
N ASN A 3 18.49 10.57 8.85
CA ASN A 3 17.83 11.46 7.91
C ASN A 3 16.57 10.83 7.30
N GLU A 4 16.63 9.54 6.96
CA GLU A 4 15.51 8.78 6.38
C GLU A 4 14.30 8.75 7.33
N ILE A 5 14.54 8.52 8.62
CA ILE A 5 13.47 8.51 9.64
C ILE A 5 12.86 9.91 9.83
N LYS A 6 13.67 10.99 9.75
CA LYS A 6 13.14 12.36 9.79
C LYS A 6 12.24 12.65 8.60
N ILE A 7 12.66 12.25 7.40
CA ILE A 7 11.90 12.42 6.16
C ILE A 7 10.61 11.62 6.22
N ALA A 8 10.65 10.38 6.68
CA ALA A 8 9.45 9.55 6.83
C ALA A 8 8.45 10.14 7.85
N ASN A 9 8.91 10.68 8.98
CA ASN A 9 8.02 11.35 9.93
C ASN A 9 7.44 12.67 9.37
N ALA A 10 8.20 13.40 8.55
CA ALA A 10 7.70 14.58 7.86
C ALA A 10 6.59 14.20 6.87
N LEU A 11 6.77 13.10 6.13
CA LEU A 11 5.74 12.57 5.24
C LEU A 11 4.45 12.19 5.97
N LEU A 12 4.54 11.49 7.11
CA LEU A 12 3.36 11.18 7.94
C LEU A 12 2.59 12.44 8.35
N THR A 13 3.31 13.53 8.62
CA THR A 13 2.70 14.83 8.94
C THR A 13 2.06 15.47 7.71
N GLU A 14 2.69 15.38 6.54
CA GLU A 14 2.16 15.92 5.28
C GLU A 14 0.90 15.18 4.83
N MET A 15 0.84 13.88 5.09
CA MET A 15 -0.31 13.04 4.72
C MET A 15 -1.48 13.09 5.71
N GLN A 16 -1.37 13.81 6.83
CA GLN A 16 -2.36 13.79 7.92
C GLN A 16 -3.80 14.14 7.51
N ASP A 17 -3.96 14.88 6.41
CA ASP A 17 -5.26 15.30 5.86
C ASP A 17 -5.75 14.43 4.68
N ILE A 18 -4.99 13.37 4.33
CA ILE A 18 -5.41 12.40 3.32
C ILE A 18 -6.33 11.37 3.98
N ASN A 19 -7.54 11.29 3.47
CA ASN A 19 -8.58 10.37 3.93
C ASN A 19 -8.51 9.04 3.16
N TYR A 20 -8.96 7.96 3.78
CA TYR A 20 -9.18 6.71 3.06
C TYR A 20 -10.44 6.82 2.20
N GLY A 21 -10.29 6.68 0.90
CA GLY A 21 -11.34 6.87 -0.08
C GLY A 21 -10.77 6.72 -1.48
N TRP A 22 -11.50 7.15 -2.51
CA TRP A 22 -11.05 7.01 -3.88
C TRP A 22 -11.64 8.09 -4.79
N VAL A 23 -11.08 8.22 -5.98
CA VAL A 23 -11.55 9.15 -7.02
C VAL A 23 -11.93 8.35 -8.25
N ASP A 24 -13.12 8.60 -8.80
CA ASP A 24 -13.59 7.95 -10.01
C ASP A 24 -13.01 8.60 -11.28
N PHE A 25 -13.23 7.96 -12.41
CA PHE A 25 -12.75 8.46 -13.72
C PHE A 25 -13.31 9.83 -14.11
N THR A 26 -14.37 10.32 -13.45
CA THR A 26 -14.91 11.67 -13.66
C THR A 26 -14.24 12.73 -12.77
N GLY A 27 -13.43 12.29 -11.81
CA GLY A 27 -12.75 13.13 -10.82
C GLY A 27 -13.57 13.38 -9.55
N LYS A 28 -14.68 12.66 -9.36
CA LYS A 28 -15.47 12.75 -8.12
C LYS A 28 -14.82 11.91 -7.01
N THR A 29 -14.76 12.50 -5.82
CA THR A 29 -14.24 11.83 -4.62
C THR A 29 -15.34 11.06 -3.88
N HIS A 30 -15.02 9.84 -3.46
CA HIS A 30 -15.87 8.93 -2.69
C HIS A 30 -15.20 8.61 -1.35
N LEU A 31 -15.90 8.91 -0.26
CA LEU A 31 -15.47 8.61 1.11
C LEU A 31 -16.48 7.64 1.73
N GLY A 32 -16.03 6.41 2.06
CA GLY A 32 -16.85 5.39 2.69
C GLY A 32 -17.89 4.72 1.78
N ASP A 33 -17.89 5.01 0.49
CA ASP A 33 -18.72 4.39 -0.53
C ASP A 33 -17.82 3.72 -1.57
N PHE A 34 -17.92 2.40 -1.70
CA PHE A 34 -17.11 1.57 -2.60
C PHE A 34 -17.96 0.77 -3.61
N ASP A 35 -19.25 1.08 -3.77
CA ASP A 35 -20.16 0.28 -4.58
C ASP A 35 -19.74 0.19 -6.05
N SER A 36 -19.20 1.26 -6.63
CA SER A 36 -18.72 1.27 -8.02
C SER A 36 -17.19 1.27 -8.15
N PHE A 37 -16.46 1.02 -7.06
CA PHE A 37 -15.00 1.08 -7.03
C PHE A 37 -14.35 0.21 -8.10
N SER A 38 -14.81 -1.04 -8.28
CA SER A 38 -14.25 -1.98 -9.25
C SER A 38 -14.31 -1.50 -10.71
N ASP A 39 -15.30 -0.68 -11.04
CA ASP A 39 -15.56 -0.22 -12.41
C ASP A 39 -15.01 1.17 -12.67
N ASP A 40 -15.15 2.08 -11.70
CA ASP A 40 -14.97 3.51 -11.90
C ASP A 40 -13.63 4.03 -11.36
N TYR A 41 -12.96 3.28 -10.48
CA TYR A 41 -11.67 3.68 -9.92
C TYR A 41 -10.59 3.84 -10.98
N ARG A 42 -9.75 4.86 -10.78
CA ARG A 42 -8.50 5.03 -11.53
C ARG A 42 -7.38 5.43 -10.57
N LEU A 43 -6.24 4.74 -10.71
CA LEU A 43 -5.05 5.00 -9.89
C LEU A 43 -4.61 6.47 -10.05
N GLN A 44 -4.56 7.19 -8.95
CA GLN A 44 -4.21 8.60 -8.95
C GLN A 44 -2.70 8.81 -9.07
N SER A 45 -2.33 9.93 -9.70
CA SER A 45 -0.97 10.43 -9.57
C SER A 45 -0.78 11.10 -8.20
N PRO A 46 0.48 11.25 -7.70
CA PRO A 46 0.77 11.98 -6.47
C PRO A 46 0.13 13.37 -6.42
N ALA A 47 0.20 14.13 -7.51
CA ALA A 47 -0.41 15.46 -7.61
C ALA A 47 -1.95 15.40 -7.52
N SER A 48 -2.57 14.38 -8.10
CA SER A 48 -4.03 14.17 -8.01
C SER A 48 -4.46 13.83 -6.60
N LEU A 49 -3.72 12.95 -5.91
CA LEU A 49 -3.98 12.58 -4.51
C LEU A 49 -3.84 13.79 -3.59
N GLN A 50 -2.80 14.59 -3.77
CA GLN A 50 -2.60 15.81 -2.99
C GLN A 50 -3.74 16.81 -3.15
N LYS A 51 -4.36 16.87 -4.34
CA LYS A 51 -5.50 17.71 -4.63
C LYS A 51 -6.81 17.15 -4.08
N SER A 52 -7.07 15.86 -4.27
CA SER A 52 -8.32 15.20 -3.85
C SER A 52 -8.40 14.98 -2.34
N LYS A 53 -7.25 14.83 -1.69
CA LYS A 53 -7.12 14.45 -0.28
C LYS A 53 -7.83 13.16 0.07
N ALA A 54 -8.00 12.27 -0.91
CA ALA A 54 -8.63 10.96 -0.73
C ALA A 54 -7.96 9.92 -1.63
N GLY A 55 -7.51 8.81 -1.05
CA GLY A 55 -6.90 7.70 -1.76
C GLY A 55 -6.97 6.41 -0.98
N VAL A 56 -7.09 5.29 -1.70
CA VAL A 56 -6.88 3.96 -1.14
C VAL A 56 -5.39 3.70 -0.94
N CYS A 57 -5.03 2.58 -0.33
CA CYS A 57 -3.62 2.22 -0.11
C CYS A 57 -2.77 2.29 -1.40
N TRP A 58 -3.34 1.93 -2.55
CA TRP A 58 -2.66 1.99 -3.84
C TRP A 58 -2.23 3.42 -4.22
N ASP A 59 -3.13 4.39 -4.07
CA ASP A 59 -2.84 5.81 -4.36
C ASP A 59 -1.84 6.38 -3.37
N GLN A 60 -2.00 6.04 -2.09
CA GLN A 60 -1.17 6.57 -1.02
C GLN A 60 0.28 6.08 -1.15
N VAL A 61 0.49 4.80 -1.47
CA VAL A 61 1.85 4.25 -1.70
C VAL A 61 2.55 4.92 -2.89
N GLU A 62 1.83 5.31 -3.94
CA GLU A 62 2.46 6.03 -5.06
C GLU A 62 2.85 7.46 -4.68
N PHE A 63 2.09 8.13 -3.81
CA PHE A 63 2.48 9.40 -3.22
C PHE A 63 3.72 9.26 -2.31
N GLU A 64 3.73 8.26 -1.47
CA GLU A 64 4.86 7.91 -0.60
C GLU A 64 6.12 7.62 -1.44
N ARG A 65 5.98 6.80 -2.49
CA ARG A 65 7.07 6.48 -3.43
C ARG A 65 7.71 7.73 -4.02
N ASP A 66 6.89 8.65 -4.51
CA ASP A 66 7.35 9.90 -5.14
C ASP A 66 8.11 10.77 -4.13
N TYR A 67 7.56 10.92 -2.94
CA TYR A 67 8.18 11.67 -1.85
C TYR A 67 9.54 11.10 -1.43
N PHE A 68 9.63 9.79 -1.20
CA PHE A 68 10.90 9.16 -0.85
C PHE A 68 11.95 9.28 -1.98
N LYS A 69 11.50 9.17 -3.24
CA LYS A 69 12.35 9.32 -4.42
C LYS A 69 12.91 10.74 -4.53
N GLU A 70 12.10 11.77 -4.29
CA GLU A 70 12.57 13.17 -4.25
C GLU A 70 13.64 13.42 -3.21
N HIS A 71 13.61 12.65 -2.13
CA HIS A 71 14.60 12.71 -1.06
C HIS A 71 15.78 11.73 -1.24
N ASN A 72 15.87 11.06 -2.41
CA ASN A 72 16.91 10.07 -2.74
C ASN A 72 16.97 8.88 -1.76
N ILE A 73 15.83 8.48 -1.22
CA ILE A 73 15.71 7.29 -0.35
C ILE A 73 15.25 6.11 -1.20
N SER A 74 16.03 5.03 -1.17
CA SER A 74 15.66 3.78 -1.84
C SER A 74 14.54 3.07 -1.08
N ILE A 75 13.51 2.67 -1.81
CA ILE A 75 12.33 2.01 -1.26
C ILE A 75 11.99 0.72 -2.00
N LYS A 76 11.19 -0.11 -1.39
CA LYS A 76 10.48 -1.23 -2.01
C LYS A 76 9.00 -1.11 -1.72
N THR A 77 8.17 -1.54 -2.65
CA THR A 77 6.72 -1.56 -2.46
C THR A 77 6.19 -2.95 -2.74
N TYR A 78 5.21 -3.33 -1.94
CA TYR A 78 4.63 -4.66 -1.96
C TYR A 78 3.12 -4.57 -2.16
N PHE A 79 2.60 -5.49 -2.97
CA PHE A 79 1.18 -5.75 -3.16
C PHE A 79 0.84 -7.08 -2.54
N LEU A 80 -0.08 -7.06 -1.60
CA LEU A 80 -0.59 -8.21 -0.87
C LEU A 80 -2.04 -8.41 -1.26
N VAL A 81 -2.40 -9.61 -1.70
CA VAL A 81 -3.75 -9.93 -2.18
C VAL A 81 -4.18 -11.31 -1.71
N TYR A 82 -5.43 -11.43 -1.29
CA TYR A 82 -6.05 -12.71 -0.97
C TYR A 82 -7.20 -13.01 -1.95
N TYR A 83 -6.96 -13.98 -2.83
CA TYR A 83 -7.93 -14.37 -3.86
C TYR A 83 -8.98 -15.32 -3.30
N ASN A 84 -10.09 -14.78 -2.77
CA ASN A 84 -11.19 -15.57 -2.21
C ASN A 84 -12.37 -15.78 -3.18
N GLY A 85 -12.23 -15.33 -4.42
CA GLY A 85 -13.26 -15.44 -5.47
C GLY A 85 -14.40 -14.42 -5.36
N LYS A 86 -14.36 -13.49 -4.40
CA LYS A 86 -15.38 -12.45 -4.20
C LYS A 86 -14.73 -11.07 -4.03
N ASP A 87 -14.34 -10.76 -2.81
CA ASP A 87 -13.92 -9.41 -2.41
C ASP A 87 -12.44 -9.15 -2.66
N CYS A 88 -11.64 -10.21 -2.79
CA CYS A 88 -10.20 -10.17 -3.04
C CYS A 88 -9.49 -9.02 -2.29
N PRO A 89 -9.52 -9.01 -0.94
CA PRO A 89 -8.93 -7.93 -0.17
C PRO A 89 -7.45 -7.77 -0.51
N THR A 90 -7.01 -6.52 -0.57
CA THR A 90 -5.63 -6.16 -0.90
C THR A 90 -5.06 -5.17 0.09
N HIS A 91 -3.73 -5.15 0.17
CA HIS A 91 -3.00 -4.06 0.78
C HIS A 91 -1.72 -3.78 0.01
N THR A 92 -1.40 -2.51 -0.18
CA THR A 92 -0.09 -2.07 -0.66
C THR A 92 0.62 -1.33 0.45
N PHE A 93 1.93 -1.52 0.54
CA PHE A 93 2.73 -0.85 1.56
C PHE A 93 4.17 -0.61 1.07
N LEU A 94 4.81 0.34 1.71
CA LEU A 94 6.16 0.78 1.38
C LEU A 94 7.14 0.40 2.49
N VAL A 95 8.32 -0.04 2.06
CA VAL A 95 9.44 -0.38 2.94
C VAL A 95 10.67 0.40 2.53
N PHE A 96 11.38 0.95 3.49
CA PHE A 96 12.70 1.55 3.28
C PHE A 96 13.71 1.02 4.31
N LYS A 97 15.00 1.30 4.04
CA LYS A 97 16.09 0.88 4.93
C LYS A 97 16.77 2.11 5.51
N SER A 98 17.04 2.08 6.81
CA SER A 98 17.83 3.11 7.48
C SER A 98 18.73 2.48 8.53
N ASN A 99 20.00 2.86 8.52
CA ASN A 99 21.01 2.38 9.49
C ASN A 99 21.09 0.84 9.64
N GLY A 100 20.87 0.11 8.55
CA GLY A 100 20.92 -1.36 8.54
C GLY A 100 19.60 -2.04 8.88
N GLU A 101 18.61 -1.33 9.39
CA GLU A 101 17.30 -1.84 9.76
C GLU A 101 16.25 -1.51 8.70
N PHE A 102 15.15 -2.27 8.70
CA PHE A 102 14.04 -2.11 7.78
C PHE A 102 12.87 -1.42 8.47
N TYR A 103 12.17 -0.56 7.70
CA TYR A 103 11.03 0.20 8.20
C TYR A 103 9.85 0.01 7.27
N TRP A 104 8.73 -0.45 7.82
CA TRP A 104 7.43 -0.36 7.18
C TRP A 104 6.86 1.04 7.44
N PHE A 105 6.59 1.78 6.37
CA PHE A 105 5.85 3.03 6.40
C PHE A 105 4.38 2.74 6.14
N GLU A 106 3.50 3.16 7.04
CA GLU A 106 2.07 2.95 6.91
C GLU A 106 1.29 4.23 7.17
N HIS A 107 0.44 4.60 6.23
CA HIS A 107 -0.49 5.72 6.42
C HIS A 107 -1.94 5.31 6.18
N SER A 108 -2.23 4.51 5.17
CA SER A 108 -3.58 4.16 4.72
C SER A 108 -4.34 3.29 5.71
N TRP A 109 -3.65 2.42 6.42
CA TRP A 109 -4.22 1.49 7.39
C TRP A 109 -4.18 2.11 8.79
N GLU A 110 -5.23 2.88 9.11
CA GLU A 110 -5.29 3.75 10.28
C GLU A 110 -4.84 3.09 11.59
N ARG A 111 -5.21 1.84 11.81
CA ARG A 111 -4.84 1.06 13.00
C ARG A 111 -3.32 0.90 13.17
N PHE A 112 -2.59 0.87 12.06
CA PHE A 112 -1.14 0.65 12.03
C PHE A 112 -0.38 1.85 11.50
N ARG A 113 -1.03 3.03 11.43
CA ARG A 113 -0.39 4.24 10.91
C ARG A 113 0.87 4.59 11.71
N GLY A 114 1.98 4.78 10.99
CA GLY A 114 3.27 5.11 11.59
C GLY A 114 4.45 4.41 10.94
N LEU A 115 5.57 4.42 11.66
CA LEU A 115 6.80 3.72 11.28
C LEU A 115 7.00 2.51 12.19
N HIS A 116 7.18 1.35 11.57
CA HIS A 116 7.43 0.09 12.26
C HIS A 116 8.82 -0.41 11.89
N GLN A 117 9.65 -0.68 12.89
CA GLN A 117 11.06 -1.05 12.73
C GLN A 117 11.26 -2.55 12.89
N TYR A 118 12.11 -3.14 12.03
CA TYR A 118 12.43 -4.56 12.01
C TYR A 118 13.92 -4.77 11.72
N GLN A 119 14.46 -5.87 12.20
CA GLN A 119 15.86 -6.22 11.97
C GLN A 119 16.13 -6.73 10.56
N ASN A 120 15.15 -7.41 9.96
CA ASN A 120 15.27 -7.96 8.61
C ASN A 120 13.92 -7.88 7.86
N ILE A 121 14.00 -8.06 6.54
CA ILE A 121 12.85 -7.94 5.65
C ILE A 121 11.83 -9.08 5.84
N ASP A 122 12.29 -10.29 6.16
CA ASP A 122 11.41 -11.45 6.29
C ASP A 122 10.51 -11.29 7.54
N GLU A 123 11.07 -10.80 8.64
CA GLU A 123 10.31 -10.45 9.84
C GLU A 123 9.24 -9.38 9.55
N LEU A 124 9.63 -8.33 8.82
CA LEU A 124 8.72 -7.26 8.43
C LEU A 124 7.55 -7.80 7.58
N LEU A 125 7.87 -8.53 6.52
CA LEU A 125 6.85 -9.06 5.61
C LEU A 125 5.93 -10.06 6.32
N SER A 126 6.49 -10.93 7.15
CA SER A 126 5.70 -11.87 7.96
C SER A 126 4.73 -11.14 8.90
N ASP A 127 5.17 -10.08 9.58
CA ASP A 127 4.31 -9.32 10.50
C ASP A 127 3.18 -8.60 9.76
N VAL A 128 3.46 -7.94 8.61
CA VAL A 128 2.42 -7.28 7.79
C VAL A 128 1.41 -8.30 7.29
N VAL A 129 1.87 -9.45 6.79
CA VAL A 129 1.00 -10.55 6.32
C VAL A 129 0.11 -11.07 7.45
N HIS A 130 0.66 -11.31 8.65
CA HIS A 130 -0.14 -11.75 9.79
C HIS A 130 -1.22 -10.73 10.19
N LYS A 131 -0.88 -9.43 10.18
CA LYS A 131 -1.82 -8.35 10.43
C LYS A 131 -2.94 -8.33 9.39
N PHE A 132 -2.59 -8.52 8.12
CA PHE A 132 -3.55 -8.56 7.02
C PHE A 132 -4.50 -9.76 7.16
N ILE A 133 -3.98 -10.98 7.34
CA ILE A 133 -4.81 -12.18 7.55
C ILE A 133 -5.80 -11.95 8.70
N LYS A 134 -5.32 -11.45 9.83
CA LYS A 134 -6.14 -11.23 11.02
C LYS A 134 -7.20 -10.13 10.84
N SER A 135 -6.95 -9.15 9.98
CA SER A 135 -7.88 -8.02 9.77
C SER A 135 -8.89 -8.28 8.67
N GLU A 136 -8.47 -8.93 7.57
CA GLU A 136 -9.25 -9.02 6.34
C GLU A 136 -9.87 -10.39 6.10
N ILE A 137 -9.40 -11.42 6.79
CA ILE A 137 -9.86 -12.80 6.58
C ILE A 137 -10.55 -13.31 7.83
N LYS A 138 -11.76 -13.85 7.68
CA LYS A 138 -12.50 -14.41 8.81
C LYS A 138 -11.78 -15.63 9.37
N ASP A 139 -11.84 -15.78 10.68
CA ASP A 139 -11.30 -16.96 11.37
C ASP A 139 -11.85 -18.24 10.75
N GLY A 140 -10.95 -19.15 10.35
CA GLY A 140 -11.28 -20.43 9.74
C GLY A 140 -11.39 -20.42 8.20
N ASP A 141 -11.45 -19.25 7.56
CA ASP A 141 -11.57 -19.14 6.08
C ASP A 141 -10.20 -18.99 5.39
N PHE A 142 -9.12 -18.90 6.16
CA PHE A 142 -7.77 -18.71 5.59
C PHE A 142 -7.27 -19.96 4.87
N ASN A 143 -6.89 -19.76 3.60
CA ASN A 143 -6.17 -20.75 2.79
C ASN A 143 -4.90 -20.12 2.23
N SER A 144 -3.74 -20.61 2.64
CA SER A 144 -2.44 -20.06 2.25
C SER A 144 -2.20 -20.01 0.75
N THR A 145 -2.81 -20.91 -0.02
CA THR A 145 -2.67 -20.94 -1.49
C THR A 145 -3.34 -19.76 -2.19
N ASN A 146 -4.22 -19.06 -1.51
CA ASN A 146 -4.93 -17.90 -2.03
C ASN A 146 -4.25 -16.57 -1.72
N LEU A 147 -3.24 -16.59 -0.85
CA LEU A 147 -2.50 -15.39 -0.47
C LEU A 147 -1.26 -15.23 -1.34
N ASN A 148 -1.12 -14.07 -1.96
CA ASN A 148 0.04 -13.73 -2.75
C ASN A 148 0.64 -12.40 -2.29
N VAL A 149 1.96 -12.33 -2.33
CA VAL A 149 2.72 -11.10 -2.09
C VAL A 149 3.65 -10.87 -3.27
N HIS A 150 3.61 -9.69 -3.84
CA HIS A 150 4.47 -9.30 -4.95
C HIS A 150 5.21 -8.01 -4.63
N GLU A 151 6.52 -7.98 -4.85
CA GLU A 151 7.26 -6.72 -4.94
C GLU A 151 6.98 -6.12 -6.32
N TYR A 152 6.51 -4.87 -6.38
CA TYR A 152 6.19 -4.20 -7.63
C TYR A 152 6.90 -2.85 -7.76
N THR A 153 7.10 -2.42 -9.00
CA THR A 153 7.71 -1.14 -9.34
C THR A 153 6.64 -0.06 -9.53
N GLN A 154 7.06 1.15 -9.85
CA GLN A 154 6.13 2.25 -10.10
C GLN A 154 5.20 1.94 -11.29
N PRO A 155 3.87 1.92 -11.08
CA PRO A 155 2.90 1.74 -12.17
C PRO A 155 2.71 3.04 -12.97
N ASN A 156 2.06 2.91 -14.12
CA ASN A 156 1.47 4.08 -14.78
C ASN A 156 0.24 4.55 -14.02
N TYR A 157 -0.01 5.85 -13.98
CA TYR A 157 -1.22 6.39 -13.38
C TYR A 157 -2.42 6.23 -14.32
N GLY A 158 -3.63 6.20 -13.77
CA GLY A 158 -4.87 6.01 -14.51
C GLY A 158 -5.27 4.55 -14.73
N LEU A 159 -4.54 3.59 -14.16
CA LEU A 159 -4.92 2.18 -14.21
C LEU A 159 -6.27 1.94 -13.50
N SER A 160 -7.11 1.12 -14.11
CA SER A 160 -8.30 0.55 -13.47
C SER A 160 -7.90 -0.46 -12.39
N VAL A 161 -8.88 -0.94 -11.62
CA VAL A 161 -8.67 -2.00 -10.63
C VAL A 161 -8.02 -3.22 -11.27
N GLN A 162 -8.58 -3.72 -12.36
CA GLN A 162 -8.11 -4.94 -13.04
C GLN A 162 -6.70 -4.76 -13.61
N GLU A 163 -6.42 -3.58 -14.18
CA GLU A 163 -5.09 -3.27 -14.71
C GLU A 163 -4.05 -3.16 -13.60
N PHE A 164 -4.41 -2.59 -12.45
CA PHE A 164 -3.50 -2.50 -11.30
C PHE A 164 -3.19 -3.88 -10.71
N TYR A 165 -4.21 -4.75 -10.55
CA TYR A 165 -3.98 -6.15 -10.13
C TYR A 165 -3.03 -6.87 -11.10
N ALA A 166 -3.32 -6.81 -12.40
CA ALA A 166 -2.47 -7.46 -13.41
C ALA A 166 -1.04 -6.91 -13.42
N PHE A 167 -0.88 -5.60 -13.19
CA PHE A 167 0.43 -4.98 -13.08
C PHE A 167 1.21 -5.52 -11.87
N CYS A 168 0.58 -5.58 -10.70
CA CYS A 168 1.20 -6.06 -9.47
C CYS A 168 1.51 -7.56 -9.52
N ASP A 169 0.60 -8.37 -10.08
CA ASP A 169 0.79 -9.82 -10.23
C ASP A 169 1.96 -10.17 -11.17
N ASN A 170 2.31 -9.28 -12.10
CA ASN A 170 3.51 -9.39 -12.92
C ASN A 170 4.80 -8.95 -12.21
N GLY A 171 4.71 -8.50 -10.98
CA GLY A 171 5.86 -8.19 -10.13
C GLY A 171 6.62 -9.44 -9.67
N THR A 172 7.59 -9.24 -8.80
CA THR A 172 8.36 -10.35 -8.24
C THR A 172 7.57 -11.02 -7.11
N TYR A 173 7.17 -12.28 -7.29
CA TYR A 173 6.53 -13.06 -6.25
C TYR A 173 7.47 -13.24 -5.05
N ILE A 174 6.94 -13.04 -3.85
CA ILE A 174 7.67 -13.21 -2.59
C ILE A 174 7.06 -14.39 -1.85
N ASP A 175 7.87 -15.42 -1.64
CA ASP A 175 7.50 -16.57 -0.80
C ASP A 175 7.64 -16.16 0.67
N ILE A 176 6.54 -16.17 1.40
CA ILE A 176 6.50 -15.82 2.82
C ILE A 176 6.10 -17.07 3.61
N SER A 177 6.97 -17.48 4.53
CA SER A 177 6.62 -18.47 5.55
C SER A 177 5.85 -17.76 6.69
N TYR A 178 4.61 -18.19 6.96
CA TYR A 178 3.78 -17.72 8.08
C TYR A 178 3.64 -18.76 9.17
#